data_27558a8909889825574e7c50a577f98a
#
_entry.id   27558a8909889825574e7c50a577f98a
#
_cell.length_a   1.000
_cell.length_b   1.000
_cell.length_c   1.000
_cell.angle_alpha   90.00
_cell.angle_beta   90.00
_cell.angle_gamma   90.00
#
_symmetry.space_group_name_H-M   'P 1'
#
loop_
_entity.id
_entity.type
_entity.pdbx_description
1 polymer ?
#
loop_
_entity_poly.entity_id
_entity_poly.type
_entity_poly.pdbx_seq_one_letter_code
_entity_poly.pdbx_strand_id
1 'polypeptide(L)'
;MRSINCKKHHCYQYCFFSLLISQILLPNLALPTDTITITNPLTINQTLVSKEKKFKLGFFTPGGSNSGKSYVGIWYNEIQDSTIVWVGNRNNPVTNSSSHVLKISQNGNIVLVDGAGNSIWSANQESQSTAKNTVIAQLLDSGNLVVRYENDENEENYLWQSFDYPTDTLLPGMKLGWDLKSGLNRNITSWKSPFDPAPGDYTFKLDINGLPEAFLTNKDDIFYRSGPWNGVGFSGVPEMKPTEIMAFEFQMSKDQVYYTFQILDKEICSRLLVKHNGVLERYTWISTSNIWNRFWYAPKDQCDFYEECGVSGICNANLSPVCKCLVGYKPKNQVAWDLRDGSDGCVRYHDLDCETDVFNTLKNMKLPETSSSFVDTKMNLDECEKKCRYNCSCTAYTRSNITGAGSGCVIWTTELVDMRQYSAAEGGQVLYVRVASSDAGMFPFTFYLFILDFSLPLIDFSRHLINTNKYSIYFTILIPNNNSLSKGFGK
;
A
#
# COMPACT_ATOMS: atom_id res chain seq x y z
N MET A 1 -36.22 -23.15 -70.49
CA MET A 1 -34.88 -22.55 -70.28
C MET A 1 -34.77 -21.30 -71.15
N ARG A 2 -34.89 -20.12 -70.61
CA ARG A 2 -34.63 -18.86 -71.29
C ARG A 2 -33.27 -18.36 -70.89
N SER A 3 -32.32 -18.35 -71.83
CA SER A 3 -30.99 -17.78 -71.62
C SER A 3 -31.07 -16.24 -71.63
N ILE A 4 -30.67 -15.62 -70.58
CA ILE A 4 -30.52 -14.15 -70.50
C ILE A 4 -29.13 -13.84 -71.07
N ASN A 5 -29.07 -13.32 -72.27
CA ASN A 5 -27.86 -12.81 -72.92
C ASN A 5 -27.55 -11.42 -72.33
N CYS A 6 -26.68 -11.33 -71.33
CA CYS A 6 -26.17 -10.09 -70.82
C CYS A 6 -25.03 -9.57 -71.68
N LYS A 7 -25.22 -8.47 -72.44
CA LYS A 7 -24.19 -7.86 -73.28
C LYS A 7 -23.01 -7.42 -72.35
N LYS A 8 -21.84 -8.01 -72.58
CA LYS A 8 -20.61 -7.88 -71.78
C LYS A 8 -20.24 -6.44 -71.36
N HIS A 9 -20.61 -5.45 -72.18
CA HIS A 9 -20.27 -4.04 -71.87
C HIS A 9 -21.06 -3.43 -70.70
N HIS A 10 -22.30 -3.77 -70.49
CA HIS A 10 -23.09 -3.27 -69.40
C HIS A 10 -22.80 -3.94 -68.02
N CYS A 11 -22.39 -5.19 -68.02
CA CYS A 11 -22.01 -5.90 -66.81
C CYS A 11 -20.71 -5.34 -66.16
N TYR A 12 -19.74 -4.93 -66.96
CA TYR A 12 -18.53 -4.29 -66.46
C TYR A 12 -18.79 -2.90 -65.83
N GLN A 13 -19.72 -2.14 -66.42
CA GLN A 13 -20.03 -0.81 -65.91
C GLN A 13 -20.78 -0.88 -64.57
N TYR A 14 -21.68 -1.82 -64.35
CA TYR A 14 -22.37 -2.03 -63.08
C TYR A 14 -21.44 -2.61 -61.99
N CYS A 15 -20.52 -3.53 -62.32
CA CYS A 15 -19.52 -3.99 -61.40
C CYS A 15 -18.52 -2.90 -60.97
N PHE A 16 -18.11 -2.00 -61.88
CA PHE A 16 -17.23 -0.89 -61.59
C PHE A 16 -17.93 0.18 -60.69
N PHE A 17 -19.20 0.47 -60.97
CA PHE A 17 -20.00 1.38 -60.17
C PHE A 17 -20.31 0.81 -58.78
N SER A 18 -20.58 -0.47 -58.63
CA SER A 18 -20.81 -1.11 -57.33
C SER A 18 -19.54 -1.19 -56.49
N LEU A 19 -18.36 -1.41 -57.12
CA LEU A 19 -17.07 -1.35 -56.44
C LEU A 19 -16.68 0.08 -56.00
N LEU A 20 -16.96 1.10 -56.81
CA LEU A 20 -16.76 2.49 -56.46
C LEU A 20 -17.70 2.95 -55.33
N ILE A 21 -18.96 2.55 -55.33
CA ILE A 21 -19.94 2.85 -54.29
C ILE A 21 -19.58 2.10 -53.00
N SER A 22 -19.04 0.88 -53.05
CA SER A 22 -18.59 0.16 -51.84
C SER A 22 -17.34 0.79 -51.19
N GLN A 23 -16.51 1.49 -51.95
CA GLN A 23 -15.36 2.25 -51.39
C GLN A 23 -15.80 3.60 -50.81
N ILE A 24 -16.91 4.18 -51.25
CA ILE A 24 -17.44 5.44 -50.72
C ILE A 24 -18.33 5.21 -49.49
N LEU A 25 -18.86 4.00 -49.28
CA LEU A 25 -19.73 3.63 -48.16
C LEU A 25 -19.06 2.85 -47.04
N LEU A 26 -17.75 2.59 -47.12
CA LEU A 26 -17.00 2.19 -45.92
C LEU A 26 -16.85 3.45 -45.06
N PRO A 27 -17.57 3.56 -43.95
CA PRO A 27 -17.22 4.61 -42.98
C PRO A 27 -15.73 4.37 -42.71
N ASN A 28 -14.92 5.43 -42.77
CA ASN A 28 -13.61 5.41 -42.19
C ASN A 28 -13.79 4.99 -40.72
N LEU A 29 -13.77 3.69 -40.48
CA LEU A 29 -13.53 3.12 -39.15
C LEU A 29 -12.11 3.58 -38.81
N ALA A 30 -12.00 4.83 -38.33
CA ALA A 30 -10.78 5.30 -37.71
C ALA A 30 -10.47 4.29 -36.60
N LEU A 31 -9.46 3.47 -36.83
CA LEU A 31 -8.95 2.60 -35.78
C LEU A 31 -8.66 3.49 -34.57
N PRO A 32 -9.10 3.11 -33.39
CA PRO A 32 -8.81 3.88 -32.20
C PRO A 32 -7.31 4.07 -32.11
N THR A 33 -6.87 5.32 -32.07
CA THR A 33 -5.44 5.65 -31.95
C THR A 33 -5.07 5.62 -30.47
N ASP A 34 -3.86 5.20 -30.16
CA ASP A 34 -3.29 5.27 -28.82
C ASP A 34 -2.43 6.53 -28.61
N THR A 35 -2.37 7.41 -29.63
CA THR A 35 -1.46 8.56 -29.65
C THR A 35 -2.16 9.89 -29.91
N ILE A 36 -1.64 10.93 -29.26
CA ILE A 36 -1.90 12.35 -29.56
C ILE A 36 -0.65 12.92 -30.25
N THR A 37 -0.87 13.63 -31.34
CA THR A 37 0.18 14.37 -32.07
C THR A 37 -0.16 15.86 -32.12
N ILE A 38 0.74 16.68 -32.65
CA ILE A 38 0.47 18.11 -32.89
C ILE A 38 -0.72 18.29 -33.84
N THR A 39 -0.87 17.42 -34.83
CA THR A 39 -1.92 17.49 -35.85
C THR A 39 -3.18 16.71 -35.49
N ASN A 40 -3.12 15.81 -34.51
CA ASN A 40 -4.23 14.99 -34.07
C ASN A 40 -4.43 15.10 -32.55
N PRO A 41 -5.04 16.18 -32.07
CA PRO A 41 -5.34 16.38 -30.64
C PRO A 41 -6.55 15.54 -30.22
N LEU A 42 -6.72 15.35 -28.89
CA LEU A 42 -7.88 14.68 -28.30
C LEU A 42 -8.94 15.70 -27.89
N THR A 43 -10.13 15.61 -28.47
CA THR A 43 -11.28 16.45 -28.14
C THR A 43 -12.24 15.77 -27.16
N ILE A 44 -13.20 16.53 -26.62
CA ILE A 44 -14.10 16.08 -25.54
C ILE A 44 -14.93 14.82 -25.87
N ASN A 45 -15.24 14.58 -27.16
CA ASN A 45 -16.03 13.42 -27.59
C ASN A 45 -15.18 12.25 -28.10
N GLN A 46 -13.88 12.34 -27.94
CA GLN A 46 -12.93 11.31 -28.41
C GLN A 46 -12.27 10.63 -27.22
N THR A 47 -11.84 9.39 -27.46
CA THR A 47 -11.00 8.64 -26.53
C THR A 47 -9.83 8.02 -27.26
N LEU A 48 -8.66 8.02 -26.63
CA LEU A 48 -7.58 7.12 -27.04
C LEU A 48 -7.85 5.75 -26.43
N VAL A 49 -7.34 4.71 -27.11
CA VAL A 49 -7.39 3.34 -26.59
C VAL A 49 -5.99 2.76 -26.75
N SER A 50 -5.43 2.20 -25.70
CA SER A 50 -4.12 1.56 -25.74
C SER A 50 -4.09 0.40 -26.76
N LYS A 51 -2.92 0.04 -27.23
CA LYS A 51 -2.72 -0.89 -28.35
C LYS A 51 -3.44 -2.24 -28.18
N GLU A 52 -3.34 -2.86 -26.99
CA GLU A 52 -4.02 -4.10 -26.62
C GLU A 52 -5.42 -3.87 -26.03
N LYS A 53 -5.95 -2.65 -26.14
CA LYS A 53 -7.29 -2.23 -25.66
C LYS A 53 -7.51 -2.36 -24.16
N LYS A 54 -6.46 -2.32 -23.34
CA LYS A 54 -6.56 -2.44 -21.87
C LYS A 54 -7.03 -1.15 -21.20
N PHE A 55 -6.60 0.01 -21.70
CA PHE A 55 -6.92 1.31 -21.12
C PHE A 55 -7.49 2.29 -22.13
N LYS A 56 -8.26 3.26 -21.62
CA LYS A 56 -8.75 4.43 -22.33
C LYS A 56 -8.26 5.71 -21.68
N LEU A 57 -7.99 6.72 -22.49
CA LEU A 57 -7.78 8.12 -22.07
C LEU A 57 -8.85 8.98 -22.72
N GLY A 58 -9.46 9.86 -21.97
CA GLY A 58 -10.50 10.77 -22.48
C GLY A 58 -11.01 11.74 -21.42
N PHE A 59 -12.09 12.40 -21.75
CA PHE A 59 -12.79 13.27 -20.81
C PHE A 59 -13.89 12.49 -20.09
N PHE A 60 -14.01 12.70 -18.77
CA PHE A 60 -15.05 12.10 -17.96
C PHE A 60 -15.66 13.10 -16.97
N THR A 61 -16.89 12.84 -16.55
CA THR A 61 -17.64 13.67 -15.58
C THR A 61 -18.00 12.79 -14.38
N PRO A 62 -17.38 12.99 -13.20
CA PRO A 62 -17.70 12.21 -12.01
C PRO A 62 -19.14 12.45 -11.56
N GLY A 63 -19.85 11.38 -11.13
CA GLY A 63 -21.23 11.49 -10.66
C GLY A 63 -22.26 11.83 -11.73
N GLY A 64 -21.90 11.76 -13.02
CA GLY A 64 -22.78 12.04 -14.16
C GLY A 64 -22.87 13.51 -14.52
N SER A 65 -23.77 13.85 -15.45
CA SER A 65 -23.89 15.17 -16.07
C SER A 65 -24.23 16.33 -15.12
N ASN A 66 -24.63 16.03 -13.88
CA ASN A 66 -25.11 17.07 -12.94
C ASN A 66 -23.97 17.86 -12.26
N SER A 67 -22.71 17.39 -12.29
CA SER A 67 -21.60 18.09 -11.63
C SER A 67 -21.13 19.34 -12.37
N GLY A 68 -21.42 19.45 -13.67
CA GLY A 68 -20.93 20.54 -14.52
C GLY A 68 -19.41 20.59 -14.68
N LYS A 69 -18.68 19.63 -14.11
CA LYS A 69 -17.21 19.53 -14.12
C LYS A 69 -16.73 18.33 -14.93
N SER A 70 -15.75 18.52 -15.77
CA SER A 70 -15.12 17.46 -16.55
C SER A 70 -13.61 17.43 -16.33
N TYR A 71 -13.05 16.23 -16.46
CA TYR A 71 -11.65 15.95 -16.21
C TYR A 71 -11.08 15.08 -17.33
N VAL A 72 -9.78 15.22 -17.58
CA VAL A 72 -9.03 14.27 -18.39
C VAL A 72 -8.61 13.11 -17.48
N GLY A 73 -8.92 11.87 -17.85
CA GLY A 73 -8.61 10.69 -17.04
C GLY A 73 -8.27 9.47 -17.86
N ILE A 74 -7.66 8.50 -17.16
CA ILE A 74 -7.37 7.16 -17.66
C ILE A 74 -8.22 6.17 -16.88
N TRP A 75 -8.81 5.19 -17.59
CA TRP A 75 -9.61 4.11 -16.99
C TRP A 75 -9.44 2.81 -17.77
N TYR A 76 -9.84 1.68 -17.17
CA TYR A 76 -9.84 0.38 -17.85
C TYR A 76 -10.87 0.35 -18.98
N ASN A 77 -10.47 -0.12 -20.14
CA ASN A 77 -11.35 -0.14 -21.34
C ASN A 77 -12.46 -1.19 -21.25
N GLU A 78 -12.15 -2.39 -20.75
CA GLU A 78 -13.07 -3.54 -20.76
C GLU A 78 -13.92 -3.66 -19.49
N ILE A 79 -13.62 -2.85 -18.47
CA ILE A 79 -14.37 -2.82 -17.22
C ILE A 79 -15.51 -1.82 -17.33
N GLN A 80 -16.76 -2.31 -17.25
CA GLN A 80 -17.98 -1.51 -17.51
C GLN A 80 -18.13 -0.33 -16.59
N ASP A 81 -17.77 -0.45 -15.33
CA ASP A 81 -17.74 0.69 -14.38
C ASP A 81 -16.49 1.50 -14.67
N SER A 82 -16.58 2.57 -15.43
CA SER A 82 -15.45 3.46 -15.75
C SER A 82 -14.56 3.71 -14.54
N THR A 83 -13.73 2.70 -14.23
CA THR A 83 -12.82 2.72 -13.08
C THR A 83 -11.64 3.61 -13.41
N ILE A 84 -11.75 4.87 -13.00
CA ILE A 84 -10.71 5.88 -13.19
C ILE A 84 -9.49 5.49 -12.35
N VAL A 85 -8.31 5.53 -12.98
CA VAL A 85 -7.04 5.20 -12.32
C VAL A 85 -6.05 6.36 -12.31
N TRP A 86 -6.30 7.39 -13.12
CA TRP A 86 -5.48 8.59 -13.16
C TRP A 86 -6.31 9.80 -13.64
N VAL A 87 -6.01 10.99 -13.15
CA VAL A 87 -6.69 12.27 -13.50
C VAL A 87 -5.66 13.36 -13.67
N GLY A 88 -5.59 13.96 -14.88
CA GLY A 88 -4.60 15.00 -15.19
C GLY A 88 -4.87 16.32 -14.50
N ASN A 89 -6.08 16.84 -14.65
CA ASN A 89 -6.44 18.18 -14.21
C ASN A 89 -7.26 18.20 -12.91
N ARG A 90 -6.86 17.41 -11.90
CA ARG A 90 -7.57 17.25 -10.61
C ARG A 90 -7.90 18.61 -9.94
N ASN A 91 -6.92 19.55 -9.98
CA ASN A 91 -7.05 20.85 -9.32
C ASN A 91 -7.84 21.87 -10.14
N ASN A 92 -7.93 21.67 -11.46
CA ASN A 92 -8.51 22.61 -12.41
C ASN A 92 -9.51 21.90 -13.31
N PRO A 93 -10.73 21.58 -12.81
CA PRO A 93 -11.78 20.99 -13.64
C PRO A 93 -12.18 21.94 -14.77
N VAL A 94 -12.51 21.36 -15.92
CA VAL A 94 -13.13 22.12 -16.99
C VAL A 94 -14.64 22.15 -16.81
N THR A 95 -15.27 23.27 -17.14
CA THR A 95 -16.74 23.35 -17.17
C THR A 95 -17.28 22.74 -18.47
N ASN A 96 -18.51 22.27 -18.49
CA ASN A 96 -19.15 21.54 -19.62
C ASN A 96 -19.29 22.35 -20.92
N SER A 97 -18.42 23.31 -21.21
CA SER A 97 -18.39 23.97 -22.52
C SER A 97 -17.63 23.09 -23.54
N SER A 98 -18.18 22.99 -24.72
CA SER A 98 -17.89 21.99 -25.76
C SER A 98 -16.54 22.08 -26.48
N SER A 99 -15.56 22.83 -25.99
CA SER A 99 -14.38 23.19 -26.78
C SER A 99 -13.04 22.96 -26.10
N HIS A 100 -12.94 21.99 -25.18
CA HIS A 100 -11.65 21.66 -24.54
C HIS A 100 -10.88 20.63 -25.36
N VAL A 101 -9.57 20.79 -25.38
CA VAL A 101 -8.68 19.96 -26.21
C VAL A 101 -7.41 19.62 -25.43
N LEU A 102 -7.09 18.31 -25.37
CA LEU A 102 -5.80 17.82 -24.92
C LEU A 102 -4.87 17.66 -26.14
N LYS A 103 -3.76 18.35 -26.17
CA LYS A 103 -2.87 18.39 -27.34
C LYS A 103 -1.37 18.45 -26.96
N ILE A 104 -0.52 18.12 -27.93
CA ILE A 104 0.90 18.49 -27.88
C ILE A 104 1.03 19.94 -28.38
N SER A 105 1.65 20.79 -27.57
CA SER A 105 1.97 22.18 -27.94
C SER A 105 3.22 22.26 -28.84
N GLN A 106 3.49 23.41 -29.42
CA GLN A 106 4.64 23.61 -30.31
C GLN A 106 5.98 23.36 -29.65
N ASN A 107 6.08 23.57 -28.33
CA ASN A 107 7.27 23.26 -27.53
C ASN A 107 7.32 21.79 -27.04
N GLY A 108 6.45 20.91 -27.55
CA GLY A 108 6.46 19.48 -27.23
C GLY A 108 5.80 19.11 -25.89
N ASN A 109 5.19 20.06 -25.18
CA ASN A 109 4.52 19.79 -23.92
C ASN A 109 3.08 19.31 -24.14
N ILE A 110 2.60 18.34 -23.34
CA ILE A 110 1.18 17.98 -23.35
C ILE A 110 0.38 18.99 -22.50
N VAL A 111 -0.65 19.57 -23.10
CA VAL A 111 -1.44 20.64 -22.49
C VAL A 111 -2.93 20.43 -22.72
N LEU A 112 -3.74 20.77 -21.71
CA LEU A 112 -5.18 20.89 -21.80
C LEU A 112 -5.52 22.38 -21.97
N VAL A 113 -6.20 22.72 -23.05
CA VAL A 113 -6.61 24.11 -23.37
C VAL A 113 -8.11 24.26 -23.46
N ASP A 114 -8.62 25.45 -23.16
CA ASP A 114 -10.00 25.84 -23.40
C ASP A 114 -10.24 26.24 -24.87
N GLY A 115 -11.49 26.57 -25.21
CA GLY A 115 -11.85 27.00 -26.56
C GLY A 115 -11.24 28.34 -26.99
N ALA A 116 -10.72 29.14 -26.06
CA ALA A 116 -9.99 30.37 -26.33
C ALA A 116 -8.47 30.12 -26.48
N GLY A 117 -8.00 28.89 -26.22
CA GLY A 117 -6.60 28.52 -26.29
C GLY A 117 -5.82 28.73 -24.98
N ASN A 118 -6.49 29.12 -23.88
CA ASN A 118 -5.80 29.27 -22.59
C ASN A 118 -5.46 27.91 -21.99
N SER A 119 -4.28 27.77 -21.40
CA SER A 119 -3.85 26.54 -20.72
C SER A 119 -4.56 26.39 -19.40
N ILE A 120 -5.30 25.26 -19.23
CA ILE A 120 -5.98 24.87 -17.99
C ILE A 120 -5.08 23.95 -17.17
N TRP A 121 -4.35 23.07 -17.85
CA TRP A 121 -3.41 22.13 -17.25
C TRP A 121 -2.27 21.84 -18.23
N SER A 122 -1.10 21.56 -17.68
CA SER A 122 0.11 21.23 -18.43
C SER A 122 0.96 20.24 -17.62
N ALA A 123 1.65 19.33 -18.30
CA ALA A 123 2.64 18.46 -17.69
C ALA A 123 3.88 19.23 -17.18
N ASN A 124 4.02 20.52 -17.56
CA ASN A 124 5.14 21.42 -17.18
C ASN A 124 6.53 20.86 -17.47
N GLN A 125 6.63 20.04 -18.52
CA GLN A 125 7.93 19.57 -18.93
C GLN A 125 8.63 20.68 -19.72
N GLU A 126 9.86 20.96 -19.36
CA GLU A 126 10.77 21.75 -20.16
C GLU A 126 11.28 20.85 -21.29
N SER A 127 10.63 20.84 -22.43
CA SER A 127 11.15 20.14 -23.57
C SER A 127 11.92 21.13 -24.46
N GLN A 128 13.16 20.83 -24.70
CA GLN A 128 13.88 21.44 -25.82
C GLN A 128 13.46 20.69 -27.10
N SER A 129 12.26 20.98 -27.60
CA SER A 129 11.84 20.53 -28.91
C SER A 129 12.72 21.24 -29.95
N THR A 130 13.78 20.57 -30.35
CA THR A 130 14.49 20.96 -31.57
C THR A 130 13.68 20.52 -32.77
N ALA A 131 13.64 21.30 -33.83
CA ALA A 131 12.85 21.11 -35.05
C ALA A 131 13.04 19.78 -35.81
N LYS A 132 13.78 18.81 -35.28
CA LYS A 132 14.10 17.51 -35.90
C LYS A 132 13.37 16.32 -35.28
N ASN A 133 12.78 16.42 -34.09
CA ASN A 133 12.16 15.27 -33.43
C ASN A 133 10.68 15.55 -33.15
N THR A 134 9.81 14.79 -33.81
CA THR A 134 8.36 14.82 -33.57
C THR A 134 8.07 14.29 -32.16
N VAL A 135 7.36 15.09 -31.35
CA VAL A 135 6.91 14.67 -30.02
C VAL A 135 5.48 14.14 -30.11
N ILE A 136 5.21 13.02 -29.45
CA ILE A 136 3.89 12.41 -29.32
C ILE A 136 3.57 12.14 -27.87
N ALA A 137 2.29 12.08 -27.53
CA ALA A 137 1.82 11.48 -26.28
C ALA A 137 1.13 10.16 -26.59
N GLN A 138 1.50 9.07 -25.91
CA GLN A 138 1.01 7.72 -26.16
C GLN A 138 0.47 7.09 -24.88
N LEU A 139 -0.71 6.46 -24.98
CA LEU A 139 -1.29 5.65 -23.92
C LEU A 139 -0.82 4.20 -24.06
N LEU A 140 -0.03 3.75 -23.10
CA LEU A 140 0.50 2.39 -23.07
C LEU A 140 -0.50 1.38 -22.47
N ASP A 141 -0.30 0.08 -22.72
CA ASP A 141 -1.12 -1.01 -22.15
C ASP A 141 -0.92 -1.23 -20.65
N SER A 142 0.07 -0.57 -20.04
CA SER A 142 0.22 -0.46 -18.59
C SER A 142 -0.72 0.57 -17.95
N GLY A 143 -1.39 1.41 -18.74
CA GLY A 143 -2.13 2.58 -18.28
C GLY A 143 -1.29 3.83 -18.11
N ASN A 144 0.00 3.77 -18.49
CA ASN A 144 0.90 4.93 -18.47
C ASN A 144 0.66 5.80 -19.72
N LEU A 145 0.38 7.07 -19.52
CA LEU A 145 0.41 8.08 -20.58
C LEU A 145 1.81 8.67 -20.60
N VAL A 146 2.53 8.46 -21.70
CA VAL A 146 3.92 8.90 -21.86
C VAL A 146 4.03 9.98 -22.93
N VAL A 147 4.91 10.95 -22.72
CA VAL A 147 5.34 11.91 -23.75
C VAL A 147 6.77 11.56 -24.15
N ARG A 148 6.97 11.31 -25.43
CA ARG A 148 8.24 10.81 -25.97
C ARG A 148 8.48 11.33 -27.39
N TYR A 149 9.69 11.16 -27.89
CA TYR A 149 9.92 11.31 -29.31
C TYR A 149 9.31 10.12 -30.07
N GLU A 150 8.72 10.38 -31.22
CA GLU A 150 8.00 9.37 -32.02
C GLU A 150 8.88 8.15 -32.35
N ASN A 151 10.15 8.36 -32.63
CA ASN A 151 11.12 7.34 -33.02
C ASN A 151 11.94 6.77 -31.84
N ASP A 152 11.57 7.09 -30.58
CA ASP A 152 12.28 6.61 -29.40
C ASP A 152 11.29 5.98 -28.42
N GLU A 153 11.35 4.64 -28.31
CA GLU A 153 10.49 3.84 -27.41
C GLU A 153 11.19 3.48 -26.10
N ASN A 154 12.45 3.94 -25.88
CA ASN A 154 13.16 3.67 -24.64
C ASN A 154 12.51 4.43 -23.48
N GLU A 155 12.07 3.69 -22.44
CA GLU A 155 11.40 4.23 -21.26
C GLU A 155 12.30 5.23 -20.49
N GLU A 156 13.61 5.06 -20.54
CA GLU A 156 14.56 5.97 -19.90
C GLU A 156 14.59 7.38 -20.53
N ASN A 157 14.08 7.49 -21.77
CA ASN A 157 14.08 8.72 -22.54
C ASN A 157 12.70 9.40 -22.59
N TYR A 158 11.73 8.93 -21.80
CA TYR A 158 10.44 9.60 -21.73
C TYR A 158 10.61 11.03 -21.22
N LEU A 159 10.06 11.99 -21.97
CA LEU A 159 10.08 13.39 -21.61
C LEU A 159 9.18 13.66 -20.41
N TRP A 160 8.09 12.90 -20.30
CA TRP A 160 7.14 12.93 -19.19
C TRP A 160 6.31 11.64 -19.18
N GLN A 161 5.81 11.26 -18.02
CA GLN A 161 4.90 10.13 -17.89
C GLN A 161 3.93 10.31 -16.71
N SER A 162 2.70 9.84 -16.89
CA SER A 162 1.65 9.90 -15.86
C SER A 162 2.00 9.07 -14.62
N PHE A 163 2.82 8.01 -14.74
CA PHE A 163 3.27 7.18 -13.64
C PHE A 163 4.20 7.90 -12.65
N ASP A 164 4.81 9.01 -13.06
CA ASP A 164 5.57 9.89 -12.15
C ASP A 164 4.67 10.83 -11.33
N TYR A 165 3.41 10.98 -11.73
CA TYR A 165 2.42 11.84 -11.08
C TYR A 165 1.12 11.07 -10.79
N PRO A 166 1.18 10.01 -9.93
CA PRO A 166 -0.01 9.23 -9.59
C PRO A 166 -1.07 10.10 -8.94
N THR A 167 -2.33 9.63 -9.00
CA THR A 167 -3.43 10.34 -8.34
C THR A 167 -3.82 9.64 -7.03
N ASP A 168 -4.86 8.84 -7.02
CA ASP A 168 -5.29 8.06 -5.85
C ASP A 168 -4.96 6.57 -5.99
N THR A 169 -4.51 6.16 -7.16
CA THR A 169 -4.32 4.75 -7.55
C THR A 169 -2.88 4.48 -7.94
N LEU A 170 -2.36 3.34 -7.48
CA LEU A 170 -1.10 2.74 -7.89
C LEU A 170 -1.41 1.50 -8.75
N LEU A 171 -1.00 1.52 -10.01
CA LEU A 171 -1.08 0.41 -10.96
C LEU A 171 0.19 -0.46 -10.88
N PRO A 172 0.16 -1.71 -11.41
CA PRO A 172 1.36 -2.52 -11.58
C PRO A 172 2.45 -1.75 -12.34
N GLY A 173 3.68 -1.81 -11.85
CA GLY A 173 4.82 -1.08 -12.42
C GLY A 173 4.95 0.39 -12.03
N MET A 174 3.91 1.01 -11.44
CA MET A 174 4.06 2.36 -10.86
C MET A 174 4.97 2.32 -9.64
N LYS A 175 5.75 3.38 -9.46
CA LYS A 175 6.68 3.55 -8.34
C LYS A 175 6.04 4.41 -7.26
N LEU A 176 6.05 3.95 -6.00
CA LEU A 176 5.75 4.74 -4.81
C LEU A 176 7.07 5.08 -4.13
N GLY A 177 7.45 6.34 -4.05
CA GLY A 177 8.70 6.78 -3.42
C GLY A 177 9.50 7.78 -4.24
N TRP A 178 10.78 7.85 -3.99
CA TRP A 178 11.65 8.94 -4.35
C TRP A 178 12.52 8.67 -5.58
N ASP A 179 12.58 9.64 -6.45
CA ASP A 179 13.70 9.86 -7.34
C ASP A 179 14.63 10.89 -6.69
N LEU A 180 15.78 10.45 -6.20
CA LEU A 180 16.70 11.28 -5.44
C LEU A 180 17.51 12.23 -6.33
N LYS A 181 17.54 11.99 -7.65
CA LYS A 181 18.21 12.87 -8.61
C LYS A 181 17.36 14.12 -8.90
N SER A 182 16.06 13.92 -9.13
CA SER A 182 15.13 15.01 -9.43
C SER A 182 14.46 15.59 -8.17
N GLY A 183 14.53 14.90 -7.03
CA GLY A 183 13.78 15.24 -5.82
C GLY A 183 12.29 14.91 -5.90
N LEU A 184 11.86 14.16 -6.93
CA LEU A 184 10.46 13.78 -7.10
C LEU A 184 10.06 12.69 -6.10
N ASN A 185 9.03 12.96 -5.30
CA ASN A 185 8.39 11.99 -4.42
C ASN A 185 7.04 11.56 -5.01
N ARG A 186 6.97 10.33 -5.50
CA ARG A 186 5.76 9.72 -6.04
C ARG A 186 4.91 9.18 -4.90
N ASN A 187 3.73 9.76 -4.73
CA ASN A 187 2.77 9.36 -3.70
C ASN A 187 1.36 9.30 -4.29
N ILE A 188 0.44 8.62 -3.61
CA ILE A 188 -0.97 8.59 -4.00
C ILE A 188 -1.82 9.33 -2.97
N THR A 189 -2.67 10.25 -3.46
CA THR A 189 -3.55 11.06 -2.63
C THR A 189 -5.00 10.80 -3.01
N SER A 190 -5.84 10.56 -2.03
CA SER A 190 -7.26 10.27 -2.19
C SER A 190 -7.99 11.32 -3.04
N TRP A 191 -9.13 10.96 -3.58
CA TRP A 191 -10.10 11.93 -4.03
C TRP A 191 -10.68 12.67 -2.82
N LYS A 192 -11.17 13.88 -3.02
CA LYS A 192 -11.84 14.68 -1.99
C LYS A 192 -13.16 14.03 -1.54
N SER A 193 -13.88 13.42 -2.47
CA SER A 193 -15.11 12.68 -2.23
C SER A 193 -15.31 11.63 -3.34
N PRO A 194 -16.30 10.70 -3.25
CA PRO A 194 -16.55 9.71 -4.30
C PRO A 194 -16.82 10.33 -5.69
N PHE A 195 -17.20 11.61 -5.74
CA PHE A 195 -17.58 12.31 -6.96
C PHE A 195 -16.74 13.56 -7.24
N ASP A 196 -15.66 13.79 -6.47
CA ASP A 196 -14.76 14.92 -6.68
C ASP A 196 -13.30 14.44 -6.71
N PRO A 197 -12.67 14.38 -7.91
CA PRO A 197 -11.29 13.97 -8.08
C PRO A 197 -10.24 14.93 -7.51
N ALA A 198 -10.64 16.14 -7.08
CA ALA A 198 -9.73 17.05 -6.39
C ALA A 198 -8.98 16.32 -5.26
N PRO A 199 -7.73 16.72 -4.93
CA PRO A 199 -6.99 16.10 -3.84
C PRO A 199 -7.77 16.13 -2.54
N GLY A 200 -7.90 14.97 -1.89
CA GLY A 200 -8.49 14.79 -0.58
C GLY A 200 -7.45 14.90 0.53
N ASP A 201 -7.85 14.52 1.74
CA ASP A 201 -7.06 14.70 2.95
C ASP A 201 -6.05 13.56 3.19
N TYR A 202 -6.23 12.40 2.54
CA TYR A 202 -5.41 11.20 2.79
C TYR A 202 -4.34 11.01 1.72
N THR A 203 -3.08 10.89 2.16
CA THR A 203 -1.93 10.66 1.27
C THR A 203 -1.12 9.47 1.73
N PHE A 204 -0.87 8.51 0.84
CA PHE A 204 0.01 7.36 1.07
C PHE A 204 1.34 7.61 0.38
N LYS A 205 2.41 7.69 1.17
CA LYS A 205 3.77 8.07 0.74
C LYS A 205 4.83 7.21 1.40
N LEU A 206 6.02 7.11 0.77
CA LEU A 206 7.19 6.44 1.31
C LEU A 206 8.08 7.46 2.04
N ASP A 207 8.37 7.20 3.32
CA ASP A 207 9.45 7.85 4.07
C ASP A 207 10.73 7.01 3.94
N ILE A 208 11.86 7.68 3.80
CA ILE A 208 13.18 7.07 3.61
C ILE A 208 14.16 7.38 4.75
N ASN A 209 13.67 8.03 5.82
CA ASN A 209 14.45 8.22 7.03
C ASN A 209 14.51 6.89 7.81
N GLY A 210 15.70 6.49 8.23
CA GLY A 210 15.90 5.16 8.83
C GLY A 210 15.76 4.03 7.81
N LEU A 211 14.97 2.99 8.12
CA LEU A 211 14.54 2.01 7.12
C LEU A 211 13.31 2.55 6.38
N PRO A 212 13.26 2.43 5.05
CA PRO A 212 12.13 2.90 4.31
C PRO A 212 10.81 2.24 4.73
N GLU A 213 9.79 3.06 4.97
CA GLU A 213 8.46 2.63 5.37
C GLU A 213 7.37 3.54 4.78
N ALA A 214 6.16 3.02 4.59
CA ALA A 214 5.09 3.77 3.98
C ALA A 214 4.11 4.28 5.05
N PHE A 215 3.71 5.54 4.91
CA PHE A 215 2.76 6.21 5.79
C PHE A 215 1.51 6.61 5.02
N LEU A 216 0.35 6.37 5.61
CA LEU A 216 -0.89 7.01 5.23
C LEU A 216 -1.13 8.15 6.22
N THR A 217 -1.17 9.38 5.71
CA THR A 217 -1.45 10.56 6.51
C THR A 217 -2.85 11.07 6.24
N ASN A 218 -3.48 11.67 7.26
CA ASN A 218 -4.66 12.51 7.14
C ASN A 218 -4.19 13.95 7.29
N LYS A 219 -4.07 14.68 6.17
CA LYS A 219 -3.33 15.94 6.10
C LYS A 219 -1.90 15.76 6.62
N ASP A 220 -1.57 16.38 7.76
CA ASP A 220 -0.25 16.32 8.36
C ASP A 220 -0.12 15.21 9.42
N ASP A 221 -1.23 14.66 9.91
CA ASP A 221 -1.24 13.64 10.96
C ASP A 221 -1.02 12.25 10.37
N ILE A 222 -0.17 11.44 11.01
CA ILE A 222 0.01 10.04 10.64
C ILE A 222 -1.23 9.26 11.05
N PHE A 223 -1.86 8.58 10.11
CA PHE A 223 -3.07 7.80 10.32
C PHE A 223 -2.78 6.29 10.40
N TYR A 224 -1.87 5.81 9.53
CA TYR A 224 -1.44 4.42 9.46
C TYR A 224 0.02 4.35 9.00
N ARG A 225 0.76 3.36 9.47
CA ARG A 225 2.15 3.08 9.10
C ARG A 225 2.30 1.61 8.71
N SER A 226 2.96 1.36 7.58
CA SER A 226 3.22 0.00 7.08
C SER A 226 4.26 -0.78 7.90
N GLY A 227 5.02 -0.11 8.78
CA GLY A 227 6.29 -0.61 9.28
C GLY A 227 7.37 -0.67 8.20
N PRO A 228 8.66 -0.80 8.58
CA PRO A 228 9.77 -0.77 7.63
C PRO A 228 9.78 -1.99 6.70
N TRP A 229 10.38 -1.79 5.52
CA TRP A 229 10.66 -2.88 4.58
C TRP A 229 11.76 -3.80 5.14
N ASN A 230 11.51 -5.11 5.12
CA ASN A 230 12.36 -6.12 5.76
C ASN A 230 13.01 -7.11 4.77
N GLY A 231 13.00 -6.77 3.48
CA GLY A 231 13.53 -7.63 2.42
C GLY A 231 12.49 -8.53 1.75
N VAL A 232 11.34 -8.78 2.40
CA VAL A 232 10.22 -9.58 1.87
C VAL A 232 8.98 -8.73 1.68
N GLY A 233 8.67 -7.86 2.66
CA GLY A 233 7.50 -7.01 2.71
C GLY A 233 7.64 -5.93 3.78
N PHE A 234 6.61 -5.15 3.98
CA PHE A 234 6.55 -4.23 5.11
C PHE A 234 6.24 -5.00 6.40
N SER A 235 6.95 -4.72 7.49
CA SER A 235 6.86 -5.46 8.76
C SER A 235 5.46 -5.43 9.39
N GLY A 236 4.66 -4.41 9.07
CA GLY A 236 3.27 -4.27 9.48
C GLY A 236 2.25 -4.83 8.49
N VAL A 237 2.69 -5.56 7.46
CA VAL A 237 1.84 -6.22 6.47
C VAL A 237 2.32 -7.67 6.30
N PRO A 238 2.16 -8.54 7.32
CA PRO A 238 2.74 -9.88 7.33
C PRO A 238 2.21 -10.80 6.21
N GLU A 239 1.05 -10.51 5.64
CA GLU A 239 0.49 -11.18 4.48
C GLU A 239 1.10 -10.74 3.14
N MET A 240 1.94 -9.70 3.10
CA MET A 240 2.64 -9.26 1.90
C MET A 240 3.76 -10.27 1.55
N LYS A 241 3.37 -11.30 0.83
CA LYS A 241 4.27 -12.35 0.35
C LYS A 241 4.12 -12.48 -1.16
N PRO A 242 5.21 -12.66 -1.92
CA PRO A 242 5.13 -12.97 -3.33
C PRO A 242 4.29 -14.24 -3.57
N THR A 243 3.51 -14.22 -4.64
CA THR A 243 2.70 -15.37 -5.09
C THR A 243 3.02 -15.66 -6.56
N GLU A 244 2.42 -16.70 -7.15
CA GLU A 244 2.54 -16.98 -8.58
C GLU A 244 1.89 -15.87 -9.45
N ILE A 245 1.00 -15.06 -8.86
CA ILE A 245 0.26 -14.01 -9.57
C ILE A 245 0.86 -12.63 -9.34
N MET A 246 1.40 -12.37 -8.14
CA MET A 246 1.83 -11.03 -7.72
C MET A 246 3.22 -11.06 -7.11
N ALA A 247 4.08 -10.19 -7.58
CA ALA A 247 5.40 -9.93 -7.03
C ALA A 247 5.47 -8.52 -6.45
N PHE A 248 6.24 -8.35 -5.38
CA PHE A 248 6.52 -7.08 -4.74
C PHE A 248 8.01 -6.78 -4.89
N GLU A 249 8.32 -5.56 -5.26
CA GLU A 249 9.70 -5.12 -5.45
C GLU A 249 9.96 -3.86 -4.64
N PHE A 250 11.11 -3.83 -4.00
CA PHE A 250 11.59 -2.67 -3.30
C PHE A 250 13.02 -2.36 -3.77
N GLN A 251 13.18 -1.21 -4.38
CA GLN A 251 14.47 -0.72 -4.85
C GLN A 251 15.03 0.31 -3.89
N MET A 252 16.28 0.12 -3.47
CA MET A 252 17.03 1.11 -2.70
C MET A 252 18.40 1.30 -3.33
N SER A 253 18.61 2.47 -3.91
CA SER A 253 19.87 2.87 -4.54
C SER A 253 20.20 4.32 -4.18
N LYS A 254 21.39 4.80 -4.58
CA LYS A 254 21.76 6.21 -4.43
C LYS A 254 20.89 7.17 -5.26
N ASP A 255 20.21 6.65 -6.29
CA ASP A 255 19.46 7.44 -7.27
C ASP A 255 17.96 7.38 -7.03
N GLN A 256 17.44 6.23 -6.52
CA GLN A 256 16.01 5.99 -6.30
C GLN A 256 15.76 5.11 -5.09
N VAL A 257 14.69 5.42 -4.36
CA VAL A 257 14.14 4.55 -3.30
C VAL A 257 12.64 4.45 -3.52
N TYR A 258 12.15 3.28 -3.91
CA TYR A 258 10.74 3.10 -4.20
C TYR A 258 10.26 1.68 -3.96
N TYR A 259 8.97 1.57 -3.71
CA TYR A 259 8.18 0.35 -3.74
C TYR A 259 7.40 0.27 -5.04
N THR A 260 7.29 -0.92 -5.62
CA THR A 260 6.38 -1.24 -6.72
C THR A 260 5.85 -2.66 -6.59
N PHE A 261 4.85 -3.00 -7.40
CA PHE A 261 4.36 -4.36 -7.52
C PHE A 261 4.11 -4.71 -8.98
N GLN A 262 4.18 -6.00 -9.29
CA GLN A 262 3.95 -6.54 -10.62
C GLN A 262 2.85 -7.60 -10.56
N ILE A 263 2.04 -7.66 -11.62
CA ILE A 263 1.13 -8.77 -11.86
C ILE A 263 1.77 -9.65 -12.93
N LEU A 264 2.01 -10.92 -12.60
CA LEU A 264 2.74 -11.86 -13.45
C LEU A 264 1.85 -12.46 -14.55
N ASP A 265 0.54 -12.51 -14.33
CA ASP A 265 -0.46 -12.91 -15.32
C ASP A 265 -1.09 -11.66 -15.95
N LYS A 266 -0.85 -11.47 -17.26
CA LYS A 266 -1.29 -10.30 -18.02
C LYS A 266 -2.81 -10.15 -18.14
N GLU A 267 -3.58 -11.20 -17.89
CA GLU A 267 -5.05 -11.18 -17.93
C GLU A 267 -5.67 -10.64 -16.64
N ILE A 268 -4.86 -10.50 -15.59
CA ILE A 268 -5.33 -10.05 -14.29
C ILE A 268 -5.13 -8.54 -14.16
N CYS A 269 -6.22 -7.80 -13.93
CA CYS A 269 -6.15 -6.40 -13.54
C CYS A 269 -6.10 -6.28 -12.01
N SER A 270 -5.14 -5.51 -11.50
CA SER A 270 -5.02 -5.21 -10.07
C SER A 270 -4.64 -3.75 -9.85
N ARG A 271 -5.04 -3.21 -8.71
CA ARG A 271 -4.70 -1.84 -8.30
C ARG A 271 -4.68 -1.69 -6.78
N LEU A 272 -3.88 -0.76 -6.30
CA LEU A 272 -3.91 -0.26 -4.92
C LEU A 272 -4.43 1.18 -4.95
N LEU A 273 -5.37 1.54 -4.08
CA LEU A 273 -5.90 2.91 -4.05
C LEU A 273 -6.11 3.42 -2.63
N VAL A 274 -6.03 4.74 -2.47
CA VAL A 274 -6.42 5.46 -1.25
C VAL A 274 -7.80 6.03 -1.42
N LYS A 275 -8.76 5.57 -0.62
CA LYS A 275 -10.13 6.11 -0.63
C LYS A 275 -10.23 7.44 0.11
N HIS A 276 -11.28 8.20 -0.22
CA HIS A 276 -11.59 9.50 0.40
C HIS A 276 -11.86 9.43 1.92
N ASN A 277 -12.11 8.23 2.45
CA ASN A 277 -12.32 7.97 3.88
C ASN A 277 -11.07 7.41 4.59
N GLY A 278 -9.90 7.46 3.95
CA GLY A 278 -8.64 7.02 4.53
C GLY A 278 -8.39 5.52 4.53
N VAL A 279 -9.17 4.74 3.78
CA VAL A 279 -8.90 3.31 3.63
C VAL A 279 -8.01 3.08 2.41
N LEU A 280 -6.87 2.46 2.63
CA LEU A 280 -5.99 1.94 1.60
C LEU A 280 -6.50 0.56 1.19
N GLU A 281 -6.81 0.33 -0.08
CA GLU A 281 -7.46 -0.90 -0.54
C GLU A 281 -6.75 -1.47 -1.77
N ARG A 282 -6.59 -2.80 -1.80
CA ARG A 282 -6.06 -3.53 -2.96
C ARG A 282 -7.13 -4.40 -3.57
N TYR A 283 -7.26 -4.28 -4.88
CA TYR A 283 -8.28 -4.96 -5.66
C TYR A 283 -7.69 -5.80 -6.78
N THR A 284 -8.41 -6.88 -7.12
CA THR A 284 -8.21 -7.66 -8.34
C THR A 284 -9.55 -7.78 -9.07
N TRP A 285 -9.55 -7.58 -10.38
CA TRP A 285 -10.73 -7.75 -11.21
C TRP A 285 -10.99 -9.23 -11.48
N ILE A 286 -12.21 -9.67 -11.25
CA ILE A 286 -12.67 -11.02 -11.56
C ILE A 286 -13.56 -10.96 -12.79
N SER A 287 -13.00 -11.29 -13.96
CA SER A 287 -13.68 -11.20 -15.27
C SER A 287 -14.93 -12.08 -15.38
N THR A 288 -14.93 -13.26 -14.72
CA THR A 288 -16.07 -14.20 -14.75
C THR A 288 -17.33 -13.67 -14.05
N SER A 289 -17.18 -12.81 -13.06
CA SER A 289 -18.30 -12.22 -12.30
C SER A 289 -18.46 -10.71 -12.53
N ASN A 290 -17.55 -10.10 -13.29
CA ASN A 290 -17.50 -8.65 -13.55
C ASN A 290 -17.52 -7.82 -12.26
N ILE A 291 -16.68 -8.17 -11.28
CA ILE A 291 -16.56 -7.46 -10.02
C ILE A 291 -15.12 -7.18 -9.64
N TRP A 292 -14.91 -6.07 -8.93
CA TRP A 292 -13.68 -5.81 -8.21
C TRP A 292 -13.69 -6.53 -6.86
N ASN A 293 -12.83 -7.54 -6.68
CA ASN A 293 -12.61 -8.23 -5.42
C ASN A 293 -11.58 -7.47 -4.59
N ARG A 294 -12.00 -6.93 -3.44
CA ARG A 294 -11.10 -6.35 -2.44
C ARG A 294 -10.50 -7.47 -1.60
N PHE A 295 -9.23 -7.77 -1.79
CA PHE A 295 -8.57 -8.85 -1.08
C PHE A 295 -7.64 -8.37 0.04
N TRP A 296 -7.32 -7.07 0.08
CA TRP A 296 -6.53 -6.49 1.16
C TRP A 296 -6.94 -5.04 1.41
N TYR A 297 -6.84 -4.58 2.66
CA TYR A 297 -7.07 -3.19 3.04
C TYR A 297 -6.35 -2.86 4.35
N ALA A 298 -6.13 -1.56 4.61
CA ALA A 298 -5.61 -0.99 5.87
C ALA A 298 -6.24 0.40 6.09
N PRO A 299 -6.50 0.79 7.36
CA PRO A 299 -6.43 0.02 8.60
C PRO A 299 -7.48 -1.12 8.64
N LYS A 300 -7.12 -2.29 9.24
CA LYS A 300 -8.03 -3.42 9.41
C LYS A 300 -8.75 -3.40 10.75
N ASP A 301 -8.02 -3.02 11.79
CA ASP A 301 -8.46 -2.99 13.18
C ASP A 301 -7.79 -1.85 13.96
N GLN A 302 -8.13 -1.73 15.23
CA GLN A 302 -7.66 -0.68 16.12
C GLN A 302 -6.12 -0.60 16.19
N CYS A 303 -5.40 -1.74 16.12
CA CYS A 303 -3.95 -1.78 16.18
C CYS A 303 -3.23 -1.29 14.90
N ASP A 304 -3.97 -1.00 13.85
CA ASP A 304 -3.41 -0.41 12.62
C ASP A 304 -3.36 1.12 12.70
N PHE A 305 -4.12 1.76 13.61
CA PHE A 305 -3.99 3.20 13.81
C PHE A 305 -2.65 3.53 14.45
N TYR A 306 -2.05 4.62 13.97
CA TYR A 306 -0.73 5.03 14.42
C TYR A 306 -0.75 5.39 15.91
N GLU A 307 0.24 4.89 16.67
CA GLU A 307 0.41 5.13 18.10
C GLU A 307 -0.78 4.74 19.00
N GLU A 308 -1.64 3.82 18.60
CA GLU A 308 -2.84 3.42 19.36
C GLU A 308 -2.57 3.12 20.84
N CYS A 309 -1.41 2.53 21.14
CA CYS A 309 -1.00 2.22 22.51
C CYS A 309 0.11 3.14 23.05
N GLY A 310 0.39 4.23 22.35
CA GLY A 310 1.38 5.22 22.72
C GLY A 310 2.81 4.68 22.79
N VAL A 311 3.69 5.48 23.37
CA VAL A 311 5.12 5.18 23.51
C VAL A 311 5.35 3.97 24.39
N SER A 312 6.21 3.03 23.94
CA SER A 312 6.56 1.80 24.66
C SER A 312 5.36 0.89 24.97
N GLY A 313 4.22 1.15 24.34
CA GLY A 313 3.04 0.31 24.31
C GLY A 313 3.08 -0.66 23.12
N ILE A 314 2.52 -1.85 23.29
CA ILE A 314 2.34 -2.86 22.25
C ILE A 314 0.85 -3.05 22.02
N CYS A 315 0.40 -2.90 20.78
CA CYS A 315 -0.95 -3.24 20.39
C CYS A 315 -1.05 -4.69 19.92
N ASN A 316 -2.04 -5.44 20.40
CA ASN A 316 -2.34 -6.81 19.98
C ASN A 316 -3.86 -6.99 19.85
N ALA A 317 -4.36 -7.04 18.63
CA ALA A 317 -5.80 -7.14 18.34
C ALA A 317 -6.47 -8.43 18.87
N ASN A 318 -5.68 -9.45 19.24
CA ASN A 318 -6.18 -10.70 19.81
C ASN A 318 -6.40 -10.60 21.34
N LEU A 319 -6.08 -9.48 21.97
CA LEU A 319 -6.23 -9.26 23.41
C LEU A 319 -7.38 -8.29 23.69
N SER A 320 -7.88 -8.33 24.94
CA SER A 320 -8.83 -7.36 25.49
C SER A 320 -8.41 -7.02 26.93
N PRO A 321 -7.86 -5.83 27.17
CA PRO A 321 -7.56 -4.72 26.27
C PRO A 321 -6.51 -5.05 25.21
N VAL A 322 -6.55 -4.35 24.06
CA VAL A 322 -5.60 -4.54 22.96
C VAL A 322 -4.20 -4.02 23.31
N CYS A 323 -4.11 -3.01 24.18
CA CYS A 323 -2.85 -2.41 24.62
C CYS A 323 -2.25 -3.15 25.80
N LYS A 324 -0.94 -3.35 25.76
CA LYS A 324 -0.11 -3.79 26.88
C LYS A 324 1.21 -3.03 26.89
N CYS A 325 1.78 -2.81 28.06
CA CYS A 325 3.13 -2.28 28.17
C CYS A 325 4.19 -3.33 27.87
N LEU A 326 5.36 -2.88 27.42
CA LEU A 326 6.58 -3.72 27.36
C LEU A 326 6.90 -4.30 28.74
N VAL A 327 7.60 -5.44 28.77
CA VAL A 327 8.15 -6.01 30.01
C VAL A 327 9.06 -4.97 30.65
N GLY A 328 8.93 -4.75 31.97
CA GLY A 328 9.64 -3.70 32.71
C GLY A 328 9.03 -2.29 32.60
N TYR A 329 7.82 -2.19 32.03
CA TYR A 329 7.10 -0.92 31.89
C TYR A 329 5.70 -0.99 32.50
N LYS A 330 5.17 0.16 32.90
CA LYS A 330 3.81 0.36 33.41
C LYS A 330 3.11 1.49 32.67
N PRO A 331 1.79 1.55 32.66
CA PRO A 331 1.06 2.67 32.11
C PRO A 331 1.56 4.00 32.73
N LYS A 332 1.78 5.01 31.89
CA LYS A 332 2.12 6.36 32.33
C LYS A 332 0.95 7.00 33.06
N ASN A 333 -0.27 6.75 32.56
CA ASN A 333 -1.52 7.20 33.13
C ASN A 333 -2.42 5.97 33.38
N GLN A 334 -2.43 5.49 34.66
CA GLN A 334 -3.19 4.28 35.00
C GLN A 334 -4.70 4.48 34.83
N VAL A 335 -5.21 5.69 35.14
CA VAL A 335 -6.67 5.95 35.04
C VAL A 335 -7.15 5.90 33.59
N ALA A 336 -6.44 6.54 32.66
CA ALA A 336 -6.74 6.48 31.23
C ALA A 336 -6.62 5.05 30.71
N TRP A 337 -5.57 4.33 31.11
CA TRP A 337 -5.33 2.94 30.73
C TRP A 337 -6.46 2.01 31.16
N ASP A 338 -6.99 2.15 32.36
CA ASP A 338 -8.12 1.38 32.89
C ASP A 338 -9.43 1.67 32.12
N LEU A 339 -9.53 2.88 31.54
CA LEU A 339 -10.61 3.30 30.64
C LEU A 339 -10.37 2.91 29.18
N ARG A 340 -9.33 2.10 28.89
CA ARG A 340 -8.95 1.63 27.55
C ARG A 340 -8.32 2.69 26.64
N ASP A 341 -7.89 3.82 27.19
CA ASP A 341 -7.11 4.82 26.49
C ASP A 341 -5.61 4.57 26.75
N GLY A 342 -4.94 4.03 25.71
CA GLY A 342 -3.51 3.71 25.73
C GLY A 342 -2.60 4.83 25.23
N SER A 343 -3.15 5.98 24.82
CA SER A 343 -2.45 7.04 24.08
C SER A 343 -1.26 7.66 24.86
N ASP A 344 -1.35 7.73 26.20
CA ASP A 344 -0.25 8.20 27.06
C ASP A 344 0.95 7.23 27.11
N GLY A 345 0.77 5.99 26.65
CA GLY A 345 1.81 4.96 26.60
C GLY A 345 2.29 4.48 27.95
N CYS A 346 3.53 3.98 27.97
CA CYS A 346 4.13 3.29 29.09
C CYS A 346 5.48 3.91 29.49
N VAL A 347 5.79 3.87 30.77
CA VAL A 347 7.06 4.31 31.38
C VAL A 347 7.73 3.13 32.07
N ARG A 348 9.05 3.17 32.21
CA ARG A 348 9.82 2.10 32.88
C ARG A 348 9.48 2.01 34.35
N TYR A 349 9.52 0.80 34.89
CA TYR A 349 9.48 0.58 36.35
C TYR A 349 10.81 0.99 37.01
N HIS A 350 11.95 0.57 36.41
CA HIS A 350 13.29 0.84 36.88
C HIS A 350 14.12 1.46 35.74
N ASP A 351 15.05 2.32 36.12
CA ASP A 351 16.04 2.87 35.22
C ASP A 351 16.96 1.77 34.71
N LEU A 352 17.50 1.94 33.51
CA LEU A 352 18.45 1.02 32.92
C LEU A 352 19.82 1.15 33.59
N ASP A 353 20.45 0.01 33.87
CA ASP A 353 21.85 -0.11 34.21
C ASP A 353 22.60 -0.81 33.09
N CYS A 354 23.40 -0.04 32.38
CA CYS A 354 24.09 -0.47 31.16
C CYS A 354 24.95 -1.75 31.34
N GLU A 355 25.43 -2.01 32.56
CA GLU A 355 26.30 -3.15 32.87
C GLU A 355 25.49 -4.43 33.12
N THR A 356 24.30 -4.31 33.71
CA THR A 356 23.51 -5.45 34.18
C THR A 356 22.25 -5.73 33.36
N ASP A 357 21.84 -4.79 32.50
CA ASP A 357 20.64 -4.92 31.67
C ASP A 357 20.68 -6.13 30.76
N VAL A 358 19.50 -6.66 30.47
CA VAL A 358 19.29 -7.79 29.55
C VAL A 358 18.39 -7.42 28.39
N PHE A 359 18.36 -8.28 27.36
CA PHE A 359 17.45 -8.09 26.22
C PHE A 359 16.29 -9.08 26.28
N ASN A 360 15.08 -8.56 26.35
CA ASN A 360 13.86 -9.34 26.23
C ASN A 360 13.52 -9.54 24.74
N THR A 361 13.17 -10.77 24.34
CA THR A 361 12.86 -11.13 22.95
C THR A 361 11.36 -11.06 22.71
N LEU A 362 10.93 -10.19 21.81
CA LEU A 362 9.56 -10.09 21.32
C LEU A 362 9.48 -10.69 19.92
N LYS A 363 8.51 -11.59 19.70
CA LYS A 363 8.28 -12.25 18.42
C LYS A 363 7.04 -11.72 17.74
N ASN A 364 6.98 -11.88 16.42
CA ASN A 364 5.83 -11.54 15.59
C ASN A 364 5.47 -10.04 15.64
N MET A 365 6.47 -9.19 15.58
CA MET A 365 6.31 -7.75 15.73
C MET A 365 6.24 -7.02 14.39
N LYS A 366 5.31 -6.05 14.27
CA LYS A 366 5.53 -4.84 13.49
C LYS A 366 6.59 -4.04 14.26
N LEU A 367 7.69 -3.74 13.62
CA LEU A 367 8.80 -3.03 14.25
C LEU A 367 8.39 -1.60 14.63
N PRO A 368 8.98 -1.02 15.69
CA PRO A 368 8.81 0.40 15.99
C PRO A 368 9.20 1.27 14.80
N GLU A 369 8.73 2.51 14.78
CA GLU A 369 9.14 3.50 13.79
C GLU A 369 10.65 3.66 13.75
N THR A 370 11.23 3.81 12.55
CA THR A 370 12.68 3.78 12.34
C THR A 370 13.29 5.12 11.95
N SER A 371 12.51 6.19 11.81
CA SER A 371 12.96 7.50 11.33
C SER A 371 14.14 8.08 12.12
N SER A 372 14.25 7.76 13.41
CA SER A 372 15.34 8.19 14.33
C SER A 372 16.28 7.05 14.71
N SER A 373 16.25 5.90 14.02
CA SER A 373 17.07 4.73 14.35
C SER A 373 18.42 4.75 13.63
N PHE A 374 19.41 4.08 14.23
CA PHE A 374 20.64 3.73 13.51
C PHE A 374 20.39 2.50 12.64
N VAL A 375 20.81 2.57 11.38
CA VAL A 375 20.67 1.48 10.40
C VAL A 375 22.03 1.16 9.78
N ASP A 376 22.42 -0.13 9.79
CA ASP A 376 23.56 -0.65 9.05
C ASP A 376 23.17 -1.95 8.35
N THR A 377 23.11 -1.93 7.03
CA THR A 377 22.66 -3.08 6.20
C THR A 377 23.66 -4.22 6.09
N LYS A 378 24.91 -4.00 6.54
CA LYS A 378 26.02 -4.98 6.43
C LYS A 378 26.30 -5.71 7.73
N MET A 379 25.97 -5.11 8.87
CA MET A 379 26.22 -5.63 10.20
C MET A 379 25.38 -6.90 10.44
N ASN A 380 25.98 -7.93 11.04
CA ASN A 380 25.22 -9.10 11.48
C ASN A 380 24.53 -8.89 12.84
N LEU A 381 23.68 -9.84 13.26
CA LEU A 381 22.88 -9.66 14.48
C LEU A 381 23.75 -9.64 15.75
N ASP A 382 24.82 -10.43 15.82
CA ASP A 382 25.70 -10.49 17.01
C ASP A 382 26.49 -9.19 17.17
N GLU A 383 26.92 -8.59 16.06
CA GLU A 383 27.55 -7.28 16.04
C GLU A 383 26.56 -6.18 16.42
N CYS A 384 25.32 -6.31 15.95
CA CYS A 384 24.21 -5.42 16.28
C CYS A 384 23.91 -5.43 17.81
N GLU A 385 23.81 -6.63 18.40
CA GLU A 385 23.64 -6.80 19.83
C GLU A 385 24.80 -6.16 20.61
N LYS A 386 26.04 -6.48 20.25
CA LYS A 386 27.23 -5.91 20.90
C LYS A 386 27.22 -4.40 20.83
N LYS A 387 26.95 -3.82 19.67
CA LYS A 387 26.88 -2.38 19.47
C LYS A 387 25.78 -1.74 20.35
N CYS A 388 24.59 -2.35 20.42
CA CYS A 388 23.52 -1.90 21.30
C CYS A 388 23.91 -2.05 22.76
N ARG A 389 24.54 -3.15 23.16
CA ARG A 389 24.95 -3.41 24.54
C ARG A 389 25.95 -2.38 25.08
N TYR A 390 26.95 -2.00 24.26
CA TYR A 390 27.93 -0.97 24.61
C TYR A 390 27.40 0.46 24.54
N ASN A 391 26.26 0.69 23.88
CA ASN A 391 25.60 1.99 23.86
C ASN A 391 24.49 2.04 24.91
N CYS A 392 24.73 2.71 26.03
CA CYS A 392 23.78 2.80 27.14
C CYS A 392 22.47 3.51 26.77
N SER A 393 22.45 4.30 25.71
CA SER A 393 21.21 4.89 25.17
C SER A 393 20.42 3.91 24.31
N CYS A 394 20.96 2.73 23.96
CA CYS A 394 20.22 1.78 23.15
C CYS A 394 19.03 1.19 23.91
N THR A 395 17.83 1.32 23.33
CA THR A 395 16.58 0.80 23.89
C THR A 395 16.16 -0.52 23.27
N ALA A 396 16.47 -0.75 21.98
CA ALA A 396 16.17 -1.98 21.29
C ALA A 396 17.03 -2.17 20.05
N TYR A 397 17.11 -3.40 19.56
CA TYR A 397 17.76 -3.73 18.29
C TYR A 397 17.05 -4.87 17.54
N THR A 398 17.30 -4.98 16.24
CA THR A 398 16.84 -6.10 15.41
C THR A 398 17.60 -6.18 14.09
N ARG A 399 17.31 -7.20 13.27
CA ARG A 399 17.78 -7.29 11.88
C ARG A 399 16.97 -6.36 10.97
N SER A 400 17.63 -5.71 10.01
CA SER A 400 16.94 -4.91 9.01
C SER A 400 16.35 -5.76 7.88
N ASN A 401 16.90 -6.94 7.61
CA ASN A 401 16.48 -7.83 6.54
C ASN A 401 16.32 -9.26 7.06
N ILE A 402 15.20 -9.91 6.75
CA ILE A 402 14.86 -11.27 7.20
C ILE A 402 15.02 -12.33 6.10
N THR A 403 15.51 -11.98 4.90
CA THR A 403 15.72 -12.94 3.82
C THR A 403 16.89 -13.87 4.14
N GLY A 404 16.75 -15.15 3.77
CA GLY A 404 17.77 -16.17 4.04
C GLY A 404 18.08 -16.32 5.53
N ALA A 405 19.35 -16.19 5.94
CA ALA A 405 19.77 -16.21 7.33
C ALA A 405 19.50 -14.89 8.08
N GLY A 406 19.05 -13.87 7.36
CA GLY A 406 18.87 -12.50 7.85
C GLY A 406 20.16 -11.70 7.91
N SER A 407 20.08 -10.40 7.72
CA SER A 407 21.22 -9.47 7.73
C SER A 407 20.83 -8.08 8.18
N GLY A 408 21.84 -7.23 8.33
CA GLY A 408 21.65 -5.86 8.72
C GLY A 408 21.26 -5.67 10.18
N CYS A 409 21.32 -4.43 10.65
CA CYS A 409 21.11 -4.03 12.02
C CYS A 409 20.27 -2.76 12.05
N VAL A 410 19.29 -2.72 12.96
CA VAL A 410 18.58 -1.51 13.37
C VAL A 410 18.72 -1.36 14.87
N ILE A 411 19.08 -0.18 15.32
CA ILE A 411 19.20 0.16 16.76
C ILE A 411 18.37 1.42 17.04
N TRP A 412 17.48 1.33 18.02
CA TRP A 412 16.77 2.46 18.56
C TRP A 412 17.50 2.98 19.79
N THR A 413 17.63 4.30 19.90
CA THR A 413 18.22 4.99 21.05
C THR A 413 17.24 5.96 21.70
N THR A 414 16.02 5.96 21.21
CA THR A 414 14.88 6.75 21.67
C THR A 414 13.77 5.83 22.14
N GLU A 415 12.63 6.40 22.45
CA GLU A 415 11.41 5.67 22.78
C GLU A 415 10.92 4.84 21.58
N LEU A 416 10.29 3.71 21.87
CA LEU A 416 9.76 2.80 20.86
C LEU A 416 8.28 3.13 20.59
N VAL A 417 7.97 3.48 19.35
CA VAL A 417 6.67 4.03 18.96
C VAL A 417 5.99 3.11 17.96
N ASP A 418 4.66 2.99 18.06
CA ASP A 418 3.78 2.29 17.10
C ASP A 418 4.16 0.82 16.87
N MET A 419 4.22 0.06 17.95
CA MET A 419 4.48 -1.38 17.94
C MET A 419 3.17 -2.19 17.89
N ARG A 420 3.13 -3.21 17.02
CA ARG A 420 2.03 -4.18 16.98
C ARG A 420 2.59 -5.58 17.09
N GLN A 421 1.90 -6.45 17.86
CA GLN A 421 2.21 -7.86 17.94
C GLN A 421 1.14 -8.68 17.22
N TYR A 422 1.58 -9.49 16.28
CA TYR A 422 0.73 -10.41 15.50
C TYR A 422 0.65 -11.78 16.16
N SER A 423 -0.31 -12.61 15.74
CA SER A 423 -0.35 -14.03 16.08
C SER A 423 0.82 -14.77 15.43
N ALA A 424 1.16 -15.96 15.96
CA ALA A 424 2.22 -16.79 15.37
C ALA A 424 1.89 -17.26 13.94
N ALA A 425 0.61 -17.36 13.59
CA ALA A 425 0.15 -17.74 12.26
C ALA A 425 0.33 -16.63 11.23
N GLU A 426 0.17 -15.36 11.64
CA GLU A 426 0.38 -14.20 10.77
C GLU A 426 1.87 -13.96 10.52
N GLY A 427 2.72 -14.19 11.51
CA GLY A 427 4.16 -13.94 11.44
C GLY A 427 4.53 -12.56 11.96
N GLY A 428 5.65 -11.99 11.46
CA GLY A 428 6.23 -10.73 11.93
C GLY A 428 7.72 -10.90 12.21
N GLN A 429 8.35 -9.86 12.75
CA GLN A 429 9.78 -9.85 13.05
C GLN A 429 10.07 -10.07 14.53
N VAL A 430 11.33 -10.39 14.83
CA VAL A 430 11.85 -10.45 16.20
C VAL A 430 12.40 -9.08 16.56
N LEU A 431 12.04 -8.57 17.75
CA LEU A 431 12.57 -7.34 18.34
C LEU A 431 13.21 -7.68 19.68
N TYR A 432 14.41 -7.17 19.92
CA TYR A 432 15.13 -7.32 21.19
C TYR A 432 15.10 -6.00 21.93
N VAL A 433 14.41 -5.97 23.07
CA VAL A 433 14.19 -4.75 23.88
C VAL A 433 15.04 -4.82 25.15
N ARG A 434 15.82 -3.77 25.43
CA ARG A 434 16.60 -3.65 26.65
C ARG A 434 15.67 -3.41 27.85
N VAL A 435 15.83 -4.23 28.87
CA VAL A 435 15.09 -4.17 30.13
C VAL A 435 16.05 -4.28 31.32
N ALA A 436 15.71 -3.64 32.42
CA ALA A 436 16.48 -3.77 33.65
C ALA A 436 16.50 -5.26 34.08
N SER A 437 17.62 -5.75 34.57
CA SER A 437 17.77 -7.15 35.01
C SER A 437 16.77 -7.54 36.10
N SER A 438 16.40 -6.60 36.96
CA SER A 438 15.33 -6.77 37.94
C SER A 438 13.96 -7.07 37.37
N ASP A 439 13.71 -6.62 36.13
CA ASP A 439 12.41 -6.74 35.44
C ASP A 439 12.36 -7.95 34.50
N ALA A 440 13.48 -8.59 34.22
CA ALA A 440 13.60 -9.69 33.26
C ALA A 440 12.78 -10.95 33.62
N GLY A 441 12.37 -11.10 34.88
CA GLY A 441 11.50 -12.19 35.38
C GLY A 441 10.05 -11.78 35.62
N MET A 442 9.70 -10.54 35.37
CA MET A 442 8.32 -10.05 35.54
C MET A 442 7.45 -10.49 34.36
N PHE A 443 6.84 -11.68 34.47
CA PHE A 443 5.66 -11.97 33.71
C PHE A 443 4.52 -11.12 34.32
N PRO A 444 3.64 -10.51 33.51
CA PRO A 444 2.45 -9.85 34.04
C PRO A 444 1.52 -10.93 34.60
N PHE A 445 1.71 -11.29 35.88
CA PHE A 445 0.75 -12.10 36.59
C PHE A 445 -0.45 -11.22 36.94
N THR A 446 -1.42 -11.15 36.05
CA THR A 446 -2.76 -10.76 36.45
C THR A 446 -3.41 -12.00 37.09
N PHE A 447 -3.15 -12.21 38.39
CA PHE A 447 -3.94 -13.16 39.14
C PHE A 447 -5.35 -12.56 39.31
N TYR A 448 -6.29 -12.99 38.47
CA TYR A 448 -7.69 -12.96 38.85
C TYR A 448 -7.88 -14.00 39.96
N LEU A 449 -7.84 -13.54 41.22
CA LEU A 449 -8.41 -14.29 42.34
C LEU A 449 -9.92 -14.36 42.07
N PHE A 450 -10.37 -15.39 41.38
CA PHE A 450 -11.76 -15.81 41.47
C PHE A 450 -11.97 -16.35 42.89
N ILE A 451 -12.45 -15.51 43.79
CA ILE A 451 -13.10 -15.99 45.01
C ILE A 451 -14.41 -16.63 44.57
N LEU A 452 -14.36 -17.92 44.29
CA LEU A 452 -15.55 -18.74 44.25
C LEU A 452 -16.03 -18.87 45.68
N ASP A 453 -17.07 -18.15 46.01
CA ASP A 453 -17.88 -18.35 47.22
C ASP A 453 -18.53 -19.73 47.09
N PHE A 454 -17.79 -20.79 47.45
CA PHE A 454 -18.34 -22.10 47.69
C PHE A 454 -18.48 -22.31 49.20
N SER A 455 -19.66 -22.09 49.69
CA SER A 455 -20.11 -22.61 50.99
C SER A 455 -20.12 -24.15 50.89
N LEU A 456 -19.02 -24.82 51.31
CA LEU A 456 -18.94 -26.24 51.61
C LEU A 456 -18.29 -26.45 52.96
N PRO A 457 -18.73 -27.42 53.75
CA PRO A 457 -18.42 -27.55 55.16
C PRO A 457 -16.99 -28.00 55.44
N LEU A 458 -16.45 -27.46 56.55
CA LEU A 458 -15.16 -27.74 57.17
C LEU A 458 -14.81 -29.23 57.19
N ILE A 459 -13.75 -29.62 56.52
CA ILE A 459 -12.99 -30.84 56.82
C ILE A 459 -11.66 -30.43 57.44
N ASP A 460 -11.47 -30.95 58.63
CA ASP A 460 -10.35 -30.78 59.57
C ASP A 460 -9.01 -31.10 58.90
N PHE A 461 -8.09 -30.14 58.82
CA PHE A 461 -6.68 -30.38 58.41
C PHE A 461 -5.78 -30.15 59.62
N SER A 462 -5.37 -31.24 60.22
CA SER A 462 -4.35 -31.27 61.26
C SER A 462 -2.98 -30.83 60.76
N ARG A 463 -2.40 -29.93 61.52
CA ARG A 463 -1.06 -29.37 61.55
C ARG A 463 0.06 -30.23 60.94
N HIS A 464 0.79 -29.61 59.99
CA HIS A 464 2.23 -29.86 59.83
C HIS A 464 2.98 -28.55 59.62
N LEU A 465 3.96 -28.36 60.49
CA LEU A 465 4.88 -27.22 60.55
C LEU A 465 5.62 -26.98 59.23
N ILE A 466 5.55 -25.78 58.72
CA ILE A 466 6.41 -25.32 57.63
C ILE A 466 7.64 -24.66 58.23
N ASN A 467 8.80 -25.24 57.96
CA ASN A 467 10.10 -24.68 58.25
C ASN A 467 10.55 -23.84 57.00
N THR A 468 10.72 -22.58 57.22
CA THR A 468 11.11 -21.58 56.22
C THR A 468 12.59 -21.69 55.95
N ASN A 469 12.99 -22.29 54.78
CA ASN A 469 14.13 -21.87 53.99
C ASN A 469 14.34 -22.80 52.79
N LYS A 470 13.82 -22.44 51.67
CA LYS A 470 14.00 -22.84 50.27
C LYS A 470 12.65 -23.14 49.61
N TYR A 471 12.21 -22.23 48.72
CA TYR A 471 11.04 -22.46 47.90
C TYR A 471 11.37 -23.51 46.81
N SER A 472 10.80 -24.69 46.98
CA SER A 472 10.60 -25.65 45.90
C SER A 472 9.13 -26.05 45.93
N ILE A 473 8.34 -25.51 45.00
CA ILE A 473 6.93 -25.88 44.86
C ILE A 473 6.85 -26.96 43.78
N TYR A 474 6.52 -28.18 44.19
CA TYR A 474 6.19 -29.27 43.25
C TYR A 474 4.66 -29.28 43.07
N PHE A 475 4.24 -29.09 41.81
CA PHE A 475 2.84 -29.33 41.44
C PHE A 475 2.71 -30.77 40.93
N THR A 476 1.97 -31.59 41.66
CA THR A 476 1.52 -32.89 41.14
C THR A 476 0.17 -32.68 40.44
N ILE A 477 0.18 -32.75 39.10
CA ILE A 477 -1.07 -32.77 38.32
C ILE A 477 -1.60 -34.20 38.37
N LEU A 478 -2.72 -34.40 39.10
CA LEU A 478 -3.52 -35.63 39.02
C LEU A 478 -4.36 -35.56 37.74
N ILE A 479 -3.99 -36.32 36.75
CA ILE A 479 -4.82 -36.60 35.56
C ILE A 479 -5.83 -37.66 35.95
N PRO A 480 -7.17 -37.44 35.82
CA PRO A 480 -8.15 -38.51 36.03
C PRO A 480 -8.06 -39.50 34.88
N ASN A 481 -7.76 -40.74 35.23
CA ASN A 481 -7.76 -41.88 34.32
C ASN A 481 -9.21 -42.29 34.05
N ASN A 482 -9.78 -41.93 32.93
CA ASN A 482 -11.06 -42.45 32.45
C ASN A 482 -10.82 -43.64 31.51
N ASN A 483 -10.67 -44.83 32.09
CA ASN A 483 -10.89 -46.06 31.40
C ASN A 483 -12.18 -46.70 31.90
N SER A 484 -13.01 -47.06 30.97
CA SER A 484 -14.19 -47.97 30.97
C SER A 484 -15.52 -47.25 30.83
N LEU A 485 -16.22 -47.46 29.72
CA LEU A 485 -17.07 -48.59 29.39
C LEU A 485 -17.68 -48.42 27.98
N SER A 486 -17.45 -49.46 27.22
CA SER A 486 -18.16 -49.79 25.98
C SER A 486 -19.57 -50.29 26.23
N LYS A 487 -20.47 -50.05 25.27
CA LYS A 487 -21.71 -50.72 24.81
C LYS A 487 -22.81 -49.68 24.62
N GLY A 488 -23.37 -49.41 23.43
CA GLY A 488 -23.99 -50.33 22.51
C GLY A 488 -25.43 -49.85 22.27
N PHE A 489 -25.94 -50.07 21.05
CA PHE A 489 -27.29 -49.80 20.50
C PHE A 489 -27.50 -48.36 19.96
N GLY A 490 -27.66 -48.11 18.67
CA GLY A 490 -28.49 -48.83 17.66
C GLY A 490 -29.86 -48.16 17.48
N LYS A 491 -29.91 -47.29 16.53
CA LYS A 491 -30.85 -47.19 15.43
C LYS A 491 -30.57 -45.91 14.66
#